data_c4fe0adcf8df0e84940b43d6c7aa0a0f
#
_entry.id   c4fe0adcf8df0e84940b43d6c7aa0a0f
#
_cell.length_a   1.000
_cell.length_b   1.000
_cell.length_c   1.000
_cell.angle_alpha   90.00
_cell.angle_beta   90.00
_cell.angle_gamma   90.00
#
_symmetry.space_group_name_H-M   'P 1'
#
loop_
_entity.id
_entity.type
_entity.pdbx_description
1 polymer ?
#
loop_
_entity_poly.entity_id
_entity_poly.type
_entity_poly.pdbx_seq_one_letter_code
_entity_poly.pdbx_strand_id
1 'polypeptide(L)'
;EPTAEKWIRFKTDYWAGETGYLEVTTNRNHPVEAGNTERSWFGVTEAFYAPHDVPAPRNEVSEIISPLFTASLPAKNAQDLAIRYARVTKHAIKAWKNNSVTDAQARILNSLIKLGILPNSMNEVPTSKNSVLEYRKIESLIKAPRLAPGLLDGEPFEQALFERGNHKKPAHKVPRRFLEAIDPTPYPNDSIGRLEFAEDLLRKDNPFTSRVMVNRIWHHLFGHGIVRTPDNFGRLGEKPSHPELLDFLATKFREDGWSVKSMIKFLVTTKAFRASSKPSAKAQQSDPNNLLLSHANLRRLEAEAIHDSMLLVSGRIKLDRVAEGKSEPSNSLRRSVYRQMKRNSLDPFLSVFDAPVPSSTKGRRDVTNVPAQSLTLMNDPLVIRAAREFANLHRNGDLKERINVMFRNSLGRNPTQNEIKKSMDYLTVSDQESAKEKNILLRLQEKKLKLSQEIAKLIDPVREKLIEDKKSSKDPIKKYPLDPVLQWNFESGLKDQILNLKANLKNGAAVENGRLILRKGGYAVTDNLPIEISEKTLSSWVQLDNLNQ
;
A
#
# COMPACT_ATOMS: atom_id res chain seq x y z
N GLU A 1 0.46 11.58 -22.24
CA GLU A 1 -0.19 12.71 -22.96
C GLU A 1 -1.35 13.21 -22.13
N PRO A 2 -1.48 14.51 -21.88
CA PRO A 2 -2.67 15.08 -21.25
C PRO A 2 -3.79 15.02 -22.26
N THR A 3 -4.72 14.15 -22.06
CA THR A 3 -5.77 13.87 -23.03
C THR A 3 -6.91 14.87 -23.03
N ALA A 4 -7.05 15.73 -22.00
CA ALA A 4 -7.98 16.84 -21.99
C ALA A 4 -7.75 17.78 -20.81
N GLU A 5 -8.00 19.06 -20.96
CA GLU A 5 -8.20 19.98 -19.83
C GLU A 5 -9.48 19.60 -19.10
N LYS A 6 -9.37 19.38 -17.79
CA LYS A 6 -10.50 19.03 -16.95
C LYS A 6 -10.59 19.98 -15.78
N TRP A 7 -11.72 20.62 -15.63
CA TRP A 7 -12.01 21.38 -14.42
C TRP A 7 -12.22 20.42 -13.24
N ILE A 8 -11.46 20.66 -12.17
CA ILE A 8 -11.61 19.94 -10.91
C ILE A 8 -12.17 20.91 -9.89
N ARG A 9 -13.31 20.57 -9.33
CA ARG A 9 -14.01 21.39 -8.34
C ARG A 9 -13.75 20.86 -6.94
N PHE A 10 -13.33 21.76 -6.06
CA PHE A 10 -13.19 21.48 -4.64
C PHE A 10 -14.20 22.32 -3.85
N LYS A 11 -14.92 21.68 -2.94
CA LYS A 11 -15.79 22.39 -2.00
C LYS A 11 -14.96 22.88 -0.83
N THR A 12 -14.96 24.19 -0.60
CA THR A 12 -14.19 24.84 0.46
C THR A 12 -15.07 25.39 1.59
N ASP A 13 -16.35 25.04 1.62
CA ASP A 13 -17.33 25.56 2.59
C ASP A 13 -16.88 25.33 4.04
N TYR A 14 -16.18 24.23 4.31
CA TYR A 14 -15.63 23.90 5.62
C TYR A 14 -14.54 24.90 6.07
N TRP A 15 -13.86 25.53 5.13
CA TRP A 15 -12.75 26.46 5.35
C TRP A 15 -13.16 27.92 5.15
N ALA A 16 -14.48 28.21 5.11
CA ALA A 16 -14.98 29.56 4.91
C ALA A 16 -14.51 30.49 6.05
N GLY A 17 -13.79 31.53 5.68
CA GLY A 17 -13.20 32.51 6.61
C GLY A 17 -11.74 32.24 6.98
N GLU A 18 -11.15 31.12 6.51
CA GLU A 18 -9.74 30.79 6.71
C GLU A 18 -8.89 31.25 5.52
N THR A 19 -7.62 31.60 5.82
CA THR A 19 -6.62 31.84 4.77
C THR A 19 -5.91 30.54 4.48
N GLY A 20 -5.97 30.08 3.24
CA GLY A 20 -5.34 28.85 2.78
C GLY A 20 -4.60 29.04 1.47
N TYR A 21 -3.83 28.05 1.08
CA TYR A 21 -3.20 27.96 -0.23
C TYR A 21 -3.58 26.66 -0.91
N LEU A 22 -3.64 26.69 -2.24
CA LEU A 22 -3.84 25.50 -3.04
C LEU A 22 -2.49 24.94 -3.46
N GLU A 23 -2.14 23.76 -2.94
CA GLU A 23 -0.97 23.03 -3.39
C GLU A 23 -1.38 21.96 -4.41
N VAL A 24 -0.74 21.98 -5.57
CA VAL A 24 -0.97 21.01 -6.62
C VAL A 24 0.31 20.22 -6.85
N THR A 25 0.29 18.96 -6.48
CA THR A 25 1.45 18.07 -6.57
C THR A 25 1.17 16.86 -7.45
N THR A 26 2.19 16.29 -8.06
CA THR A 26 2.10 14.97 -8.66
C THR A 26 2.15 13.92 -7.56
N ASN A 27 1.46 12.79 -7.72
CA ASN A 27 1.52 11.67 -6.77
C ASN A 27 2.93 11.07 -6.60
N ARG A 28 3.90 11.50 -7.40
CA ARG A 28 5.31 11.10 -7.33
C ARG A 28 6.15 12.31 -6.97
N ASN A 29 6.23 12.59 -5.70
CA ASN A 29 7.17 13.59 -5.13
C ASN A 29 8.63 13.13 -5.16
N HIS A 30 8.95 12.05 -5.87
CA HIS A 30 10.31 11.54 -5.94
C HIS A 30 10.99 12.01 -7.23
N PRO A 31 12.23 12.48 -7.14
CA PRO A 31 13.09 12.55 -8.29
C PRO A 31 13.13 11.14 -8.91
N VAL A 32 13.16 11.10 -10.22
CA VAL A 32 13.10 9.90 -11.08
C VAL A 32 13.78 8.69 -10.42
N GLU A 33 13.04 7.62 -10.17
CA GLU A 33 13.65 6.34 -9.84
C GLU A 33 14.59 5.94 -10.99
N ALA A 34 15.80 5.52 -10.65
CA ALA A 34 16.76 5.07 -11.65
C ALA A 34 16.12 4.00 -12.56
N GLY A 35 16.03 4.27 -13.85
CA GLY A 35 15.41 3.40 -14.84
C GLY A 35 13.99 3.76 -15.29
N ASN A 36 13.31 4.71 -14.65
CA ASN A 36 12.02 5.19 -15.13
C ASN A 36 12.20 6.50 -15.92
N THR A 37 12.10 6.41 -17.24
CA THR A 37 12.22 7.55 -18.16
C THR A 37 10.89 8.27 -18.42
N GLU A 38 9.78 7.75 -17.91
CA GLU A 38 8.46 8.36 -18.04
C GLU A 38 8.16 9.25 -16.84
N ARG A 39 8.02 10.55 -17.09
CA ARG A 39 7.60 11.53 -16.09
C ARG A 39 6.13 11.84 -16.28
N SER A 40 5.34 11.69 -15.22
CA SER A 40 4.01 12.27 -15.18
C SER A 40 4.15 13.78 -15.00
N TRP A 41 3.48 14.56 -15.82
CA TRP A 41 3.38 15.99 -15.67
C TRP A 41 1.92 16.43 -15.71
N PHE A 42 1.63 17.53 -15.08
CA PHE A 42 0.36 18.22 -15.21
C PHE A 42 0.63 19.73 -15.25
N GLY A 43 -0.26 20.45 -15.85
CA GLY A 43 -0.25 21.92 -15.83
C GLY A 43 -1.56 22.42 -15.24
N VAL A 44 -1.47 23.44 -14.42
CA VAL A 44 -2.63 24.23 -14.01
C VAL A 44 -2.70 25.42 -14.94
N THR A 45 -3.74 25.47 -15.75
CA THR A 45 -3.93 26.57 -16.71
C THR A 45 -4.66 27.75 -16.08
N GLU A 46 -5.56 27.47 -15.15
CA GLU A 46 -6.31 28.49 -14.45
C GLU A 46 -6.87 27.93 -13.13
N ALA A 47 -6.92 28.77 -12.10
CA ALA A 47 -7.61 28.50 -10.85
C ALA A 47 -8.40 29.74 -10.44
N PHE A 48 -9.64 29.57 -10.01
CA PHE A 48 -10.43 30.66 -9.48
C PHE A 48 -11.28 30.21 -8.30
N TYR A 49 -11.57 31.15 -7.42
CA TYR A 49 -12.48 30.94 -6.31
C TYR A 49 -13.85 31.57 -6.64
N ALA A 50 -14.91 30.84 -6.36
CA ALA A 50 -16.27 31.33 -6.51
C ALA A 50 -17.05 31.10 -5.22
N PRO A 51 -17.81 32.12 -4.74
CA PRO A 51 -18.59 32.02 -3.50
C PRO A 51 -19.81 31.09 -3.61
N HIS A 52 -20.18 30.70 -4.83
CA HIS A 52 -21.27 29.77 -5.12
C HIS A 52 -20.93 28.90 -6.31
N ASP A 53 -21.77 27.91 -6.55
CA ASP A 53 -21.61 26.98 -7.65
C ASP A 53 -21.80 27.71 -9.00
N VAL A 54 -20.69 27.90 -9.70
CA VAL A 54 -20.68 28.51 -11.04
C VAL A 54 -20.21 27.52 -12.07
N PRO A 55 -20.69 27.60 -13.32
CA PRO A 55 -20.15 26.76 -14.38
C PRO A 55 -18.67 27.08 -14.61
N ALA A 56 -17.89 26.06 -14.99
CA ALA A 56 -16.49 26.24 -15.35
C ALA A 56 -16.36 27.29 -16.46
N PRO A 57 -15.37 28.21 -16.38
CA PRO A 57 -15.15 29.22 -17.40
C PRO A 57 -14.94 28.56 -18.76
N ARG A 58 -15.49 29.16 -19.81
CA ARG A 58 -15.15 28.77 -21.19
C ARG A 58 -13.88 29.52 -21.57
N ASN A 59 -12.84 28.75 -21.94
CA ASN A 59 -11.62 29.33 -22.51
C ASN A 59 -11.96 29.89 -23.90
N GLU A 60 -12.16 31.16 -24.03
CA GLU A 60 -12.20 31.82 -25.33
C GLU A 60 -10.76 32.07 -25.79
N VAL A 61 -10.39 31.46 -26.92
CA VAL A 61 -9.04 31.58 -27.51
C VAL A 61 -8.66 33.04 -27.80
N SER A 62 -9.65 33.92 -28.02
CA SER A 62 -9.45 35.34 -28.25
C SER A 62 -8.82 36.10 -27.09
N GLU A 63 -9.14 35.73 -25.83
CA GLU A 63 -8.58 36.40 -24.64
C GLU A 63 -7.12 36.03 -24.39
N ILE A 64 -6.67 34.86 -24.85
CA ILE A 64 -5.30 34.37 -24.66
C ILE A 64 -4.31 35.07 -25.60
N ILE A 65 -4.76 35.44 -26.79
CA ILE A 65 -3.91 35.98 -27.86
C ILE A 65 -3.91 37.50 -27.89
N SER A 66 -4.99 38.14 -27.48
CA SER A 66 -5.17 39.58 -27.50
C SER A 66 -4.04 40.39 -26.86
N PRO A 67 -3.54 40.04 -25.64
CA PRO A 67 -2.46 40.83 -25.01
C PRO A 67 -1.15 40.83 -25.79
N LEU A 68 -0.91 39.84 -26.63
CA LEU A 68 0.33 39.73 -27.42
C LEU A 68 0.27 40.53 -28.74
N PHE A 69 -0.92 40.93 -29.14
CA PHE A 69 -1.20 41.65 -30.40
C PHE A 69 -1.75 43.07 -30.23
N THR A 70 -2.05 43.48 -29.00
CA THR A 70 -2.71 44.78 -28.71
C THR A 70 -1.94 46.02 -29.13
N ALA A 71 -0.63 45.90 -29.43
CA ALA A 71 0.19 47.02 -29.90
C ALA A 71 0.30 47.12 -31.42
N SER A 72 -0.39 46.27 -32.20
CA SER A 72 -0.20 46.22 -33.65
C SER A 72 -1.45 46.64 -34.42
N LEU A 73 -1.24 47.39 -35.51
CA LEU A 73 -2.29 47.72 -36.48
C LEU A 73 -2.98 46.43 -36.98
N PRO A 74 -4.25 46.49 -37.42
CA PRO A 74 -4.95 45.34 -38.00
C PRO A 74 -4.11 44.69 -39.11
N ALA A 75 -4.14 43.35 -39.18
CA ALA A 75 -3.43 42.62 -40.24
C ALA A 75 -4.04 42.96 -41.62
N LYS A 76 -3.21 43.27 -42.58
CA LYS A 76 -3.65 43.66 -43.92
C LYS A 76 -4.22 42.50 -44.74
N ASN A 77 -3.75 41.30 -44.51
CA ASN A 77 -4.15 40.03 -45.16
C ASN A 77 -3.70 38.84 -44.32
N ALA A 78 -4.07 37.63 -44.75
CA ALA A 78 -3.72 36.38 -44.07
C ALA A 78 -2.20 36.16 -43.95
N GLN A 79 -1.41 36.58 -44.94
CA GLN A 79 0.03 36.44 -44.97
C GLN A 79 0.71 37.37 -43.94
N ASP A 80 0.26 38.61 -43.79
CA ASP A 80 0.68 39.54 -42.76
C ASP A 80 0.35 38.99 -41.35
N LEU A 81 -0.86 38.44 -41.19
CA LEU A 81 -1.26 37.77 -39.97
C LEU A 81 -0.35 36.57 -39.62
N ALA A 82 -0.05 35.72 -40.59
CA ALA A 82 0.85 34.55 -40.39
C ALA A 82 2.26 34.98 -39.99
N ILE A 83 2.79 36.07 -40.59
CA ILE A 83 4.12 36.64 -40.22
C ILE A 83 4.10 37.15 -38.78
N ARG A 84 3.02 37.76 -38.33
CA ARG A 84 2.88 38.24 -36.94
C ARG A 84 2.82 37.06 -35.94
N TYR A 85 2.02 36.05 -36.24
CA TYR A 85 2.03 34.83 -35.43
C TYR A 85 3.41 34.19 -35.36
N ALA A 86 4.11 34.06 -36.49
CA ALA A 86 5.46 33.50 -36.50
C ALA A 86 6.44 34.36 -35.67
N ARG A 87 6.31 35.68 -35.68
CA ARG A 87 7.16 36.57 -34.87
C ARG A 87 6.89 36.40 -33.37
N VAL A 88 5.61 36.37 -32.97
CA VAL A 88 5.21 36.19 -31.57
C VAL A 88 5.65 34.82 -31.07
N THR A 89 5.45 33.78 -31.89
CA THR A 89 5.87 32.41 -31.55
C THR A 89 7.39 32.31 -31.37
N LYS A 90 8.19 32.87 -32.30
CA LYS A 90 9.64 32.91 -32.17
C LYS A 90 10.10 33.64 -30.91
N HIS A 91 9.45 34.74 -30.57
CA HIS A 91 9.74 35.50 -29.36
C HIS A 91 9.40 34.67 -28.09
N ALA A 92 8.27 34.01 -28.08
CA ALA A 92 7.84 33.17 -26.98
C ALA A 92 8.80 31.96 -26.80
N ILE A 93 9.21 31.30 -27.90
CA ILE A 93 10.20 30.20 -27.83
C ILE A 93 11.56 30.71 -27.31
N LYS A 94 12.00 31.90 -27.72
CA LYS A 94 13.24 32.49 -27.22
C LYS A 94 13.15 32.83 -25.73
N ALA A 95 12.01 33.38 -25.28
CA ALA A 95 11.75 33.68 -23.87
C ALA A 95 11.71 32.39 -23.04
N TRP A 96 11.08 31.34 -23.54
CA TRP A 96 11.05 30.04 -22.91
C TRP A 96 12.46 29.44 -22.76
N LYS A 97 13.27 29.50 -23.80
CA LYS A 97 14.66 29.05 -23.77
C LYS A 97 15.50 29.77 -22.71
N ASN A 98 15.20 31.04 -22.47
CA ASN A 98 15.91 31.90 -21.51
C ASN A 98 15.26 31.91 -20.11
N ASN A 99 14.30 31.02 -19.82
CA ASN A 99 13.52 31.00 -18.56
C ASN A 99 12.85 32.33 -18.20
N SER A 100 12.45 33.11 -19.20
CA SER A 100 11.81 34.42 -19.05
C SER A 100 10.43 34.50 -19.72
N VAL A 101 9.79 33.34 -19.89
CA VAL A 101 8.46 33.25 -20.53
C VAL A 101 7.40 33.84 -19.62
N THR A 102 6.53 34.67 -20.21
CA THR A 102 5.31 35.17 -19.54
C THR A 102 4.16 34.19 -19.67
N ASP A 103 3.14 34.29 -18.81
CA ASP A 103 1.94 33.42 -18.87
C ASP A 103 1.25 33.46 -20.23
N ALA A 104 1.10 34.66 -20.84
CA ALA A 104 0.54 34.78 -22.16
C ALA A 104 1.37 34.07 -23.24
N GLN A 105 2.69 34.13 -23.16
CA GLN A 105 3.58 33.41 -24.05
C GLN A 105 3.52 31.90 -23.82
N ALA A 106 3.45 31.45 -22.57
CA ALA A 106 3.30 30.03 -22.23
C ALA A 106 1.98 29.47 -22.75
N ARG A 107 0.88 30.21 -22.65
CA ARG A 107 -0.44 29.83 -23.17
C ARG A 107 -0.45 29.69 -24.68
N ILE A 108 0.18 30.63 -25.43
CA ILE A 108 0.26 30.52 -26.90
C ILE A 108 1.11 29.32 -27.33
N LEU A 109 2.25 29.05 -26.67
CA LEU A 109 3.07 27.88 -26.96
C LEU A 109 2.31 26.59 -26.71
N ASN A 110 1.60 26.49 -25.59
CA ASN A 110 0.76 25.34 -25.27
C ASN A 110 -0.37 25.13 -26.30
N SER A 111 -1.01 26.20 -26.74
CA SER A 111 -2.04 26.14 -27.78
C SER A 111 -1.48 25.62 -29.11
N LEU A 112 -0.29 26.07 -29.50
CA LEU A 112 0.38 25.62 -30.72
C LEU A 112 0.82 24.15 -30.65
N ILE A 113 1.23 23.67 -29.46
CA ILE A 113 1.51 22.25 -29.21
C ILE A 113 0.22 21.43 -29.32
N LYS A 114 -0.87 21.85 -28.68
CA LYS A 114 -2.18 21.18 -28.75
C LYS A 114 -2.72 21.08 -30.19
N LEU A 115 -2.48 22.10 -31.00
CA LEU A 115 -2.85 22.10 -32.42
C LEU A 115 -1.90 21.30 -33.31
N GLY A 116 -0.85 20.69 -32.77
CA GLY A 116 0.14 19.94 -33.53
C GLY A 116 1.07 20.79 -34.42
N ILE A 117 1.06 22.13 -34.22
CA ILE A 117 1.92 23.05 -35.00
C ILE A 117 3.36 23.04 -34.46
N LEU A 118 3.52 22.91 -33.15
CA LEU A 118 4.82 22.71 -32.52
C LEU A 118 4.97 21.24 -32.08
N PRO A 119 6.14 20.64 -32.33
CA PRO A 119 6.37 19.25 -31.95
C PRO A 119 6.41 19.11 -30.42
N ASN A 120 5.77 18.07 -29.90
CA ASN A 120 5.73 17.73 -28.47
C ASN A 120 6.26 16.31 -28.20
N SER A 121 6.64 15.57 -29.21
CA SER A 121 7.12 14.22 -29.11
C SER A 121 8.58 14.12 -29.54
N MET A 122 9.38 13.28 -28.86
CA MET A 122 10.75 12.98 -29.27
C MET A 122 10.84 12.39 -30.69
N ASN A 123 9.78 11.77 -31.17
CA ASN A 123 9.73 11.20 -32.52
C ASN A 123 9.58 12.30 -33.59
N GLU A 124 8.99 13.44 -33.24
CA GLU A 124 8.82 14.61 -34.13
C GLU A 124 10.06 15.49 -34.19
N VAL A 125 11.01 15.29 -33.28
CA VAL A 125 12.29 16.01 -33.22
C VAL A 125 13.46 15.02 -33.19
N PRO A 126 13.71 14.27 -34.29
CA PRO A 126 14.69 13.18 -34.30
C PRO A 126 16.11 13.62 -33.99
N THR A 127 16.48 14.84 -34.39
CA THR A 127 17.83 15.41 -34.18
C THR A 127 18.18 15.61 -32.72
N SER A 128 17.20 15.86 -31.85
CA SER A 128 17.42 16.05 -30.40
C SER A 128 17.13 14.82 -29.57
N LYS A 129 16.55 13.77 -30.18
CA LYS A 129 16.15 12.56 -29.48
C LYS A 129 17.28 11.92 -28.69
N ASN A 130 18.45 11.75 -29.30
CA ASN A 130 19.61 11.12 -28.67
C ASN A 130 20.12 11.97 -27.48
N SER A 131 20.22 13.29 -27.67
CA SER A 131 20.65 14.20 -26.61
C SER A 131 19.68 14.21 -25.43
N VAL A 132 18.38 14.16 -25.68
CA VAL A 132 17.36 14.08 -24.62
C VAL A 132 17.43 12.74 -23.89
N LEU A 133 17.62 11.64 -24.59
CA LEU A 133 17.78 10.32 -23.97
C LEU A 133 19.05 10.25 -23.13
N GLU A 134 20.15 10.82 -23.61
CA GLU A 134 21.40 10.88 -22.85
C GLU A 134 21.28 11.77 -21.63
N TYR A 135 20.66 12.95 -21.75
CA TYR A 135 20.34 13.82 -20.63
C TYR A 135 19.53 13.08 -19.55
N ARG A 136 18.46 12.40 -19.92
CA ARG A 136 17.63 11.62 -18.99
C ARG A 136 18.41 10.47 -18.36
N LYS A 137 19.30 9.82 -19.14
CA LYS A 137 20.17 8.78 -18.60
C LYS A 137 21.10 9.34 -17.54
N ILE A 138 21.76 10.48 -17.82
CA ILE A 138 22.63 11.15 -16.84
C ILE A 138 21.82 11.59 -15.62
N GLU A 139 20.65 12.18 -15.83
CA GLU A 139 19.75 12.59 -14.73
C GLU A 139 19.35 11.39 -13.84
N SER A 140 19.10 10.23 -14.44
CA SER A 140 18.79 9.00 -13.68
C SER A 140 19.97 8.47 -12.86
N LEU A 141 21.20 8.83 -13.23
CA LEU A 141 22.41 8.46 -12.49
C LEU A 141 22.69 9.41 -11.31
N ILE A 142 22.09 10.60 -11.31
CA ILE A 142 22.20 11.54 -10.20
C ILE A 142 21.38 10.96 -9.03
N LYS A 143 22.07 10.54 -7.99
CA LYS A 143 21.41 10.03 -6.79
C LYS A 143 20.58 11.14 -6.16
N ALA A 144 19.30 10.89 -5.98
CA ALA A 144 18.46 11.77 -5.19
C ALA A 144 19.06 11.96 -3.78
N PRO A 145 19.09 13.18 -3.26
CA PRO A 145 19.48 13.39 -1.87
C PRO A 145 18.56 12.58 -0.95
N ARG A 146 19.14 12.06 0.13
CA ARG A 146 18.33 11.41 1.17
C ARG A 146 17.46 12.48 1.81
N LEU A 147 16.17 12.46 1.47
CA LEU A 147 15.19 13.36 2.06
C LEU A 147 14.47 12.63 3.18
N ALA A 148 14.38 13.28 4.33
CA ALA A 148 13.46 12.88 5.39
C ALA A 148 12.21 13.77 5.32
N PRO A 149 11.01 13.23 5.60
CA PRO A 149 9.86 14.09 5.79
C PRO A 149 10.15 15.03 6.96
N GLY A 150 9.98 16.32 6.74
CA GLY A 150 10.21 17.38 7.72
C GLY A 150 9.02 18.32 7.79
N LEU A 151 9.03 19.15 8.83
CA LEU A 151 8.08 20.22 9.00
C LEU A 151 8.81 21.55 8.83
N LEU A 152 8.25 22.43 8.03
CA LEU A 152 8.68 23.83 7.98
C LEU A 152 7.87 24.62 9.00
N ASP A 153 8.50 25.63 9.58
CA ASP A 153 7.82 26.58 10.43
C ASP A 153 6.97 27.53 9.59
N GLY A 154 5.74 27.73 10.02
CA GLY A 154 4.84 28.74 9.48
C GLY A 154 4.99 30.06 10.25
N GLU A 155 4.08 30.98 10.01
CA GLU A 155 3.99 32.20 10.80
C GLU A 155 3.47 31.88 12.22
N PRO A 156 4.13 32.39 13.27
CA PRO A 156 3.68 32.18 14.64
C PRO A 156 2.39 32.95 14.93
N PHE A 157 1.44 32.31 15.55
CA PHE A 157 0.20 32.93 15.99
C PHE A 157 -0.31 32.33 17.30
N GLU A 158 -1.04 33.13 18.08
CA GLU A 158 -1.69 32.67 19.30
C GLU A 158 -3.09 32.17 18.98
N GLN A 159 -3.33 30.89 19.22
CA GLN A 159 -4.61 30.25 19.00
C GLN A 159 -5.65 30.68 20.04
N ALA A 160 -6.85 31.01 19.59
CA ALA A 160 -7.96 31.22 20.49
C ALA A 160 -8.46 29.90 21.09
N LEU A 161 -8.86 29.93 22.34
CA LEU A 161 -9.58 28.82 22.97
C LEU A 161 -10.94 28.68 22.31
N PHE A 162 -11.32 27.48 21.92
CA PHE A 162 -12.64 27.22 21.33
C PHE A 162 -13.65 26.79 22.39
N GLU A 163 -14.78 27.50 22.51
CA GLU A 163 -15.84 27.12 23.42
C GLU A 163 -16.35 25.69 23.09
N ARG A 164 -16.18 24.77 24.02
CA ARG A 164 -16.52 23.36 23.86
C ARG A 164 -15.95 22.70 22.59
N GLY A 165 -14.78 23.17 22.13
CA GLY A 165 -14.13 22.69 20.93
C GLY A 165 -14.74 23.17 19.60
N ASN A 166 -15.66 24.11 19.64
CA ASN A 166 -16.29 24.65 18.45
C ASN A 166 -15.43 25.78 17.84
N HIS A 167 -14.76 25.50 16.73
CA HIS A 167 -13.90 26.45 16.02
C HIS A 167 -14.63 27.74 15.56
N LYS A 168 -15.96 27.70 15.41
CA LYS A 168 -16.79 28.87 15.07
C LYS A 168 -17.11 29.77 16.28
N LYS A 169 -16.70 29.36 17.47
CA LYS A 169 -16.87 30.14 18.70
C LYS A 169 -15.53 30.33 19.42
N PRO A 170 -14.65 31.19 18.85
CA PRO A 170 -13.39 31.51 19.49
C PRO A 170 -13.62 32.36 20.74
N ALA A 171 -12.95 32.01 21.84
CA ALA A 171 -12.88 32.81 23.06
C ALA A 171 -11.58 33.63 23.09
N HIS A 172 -10.95 33.78 24.27
CA HIS A 172 -9.69 34.51 24.40
C HIS A 172 -8.53 33.73 23.76
N LYS A 173 -7.51 34.46 23.30
CA LYS A 173 -6.25 33.87 22.83
C LYS A 173 -5.45 33.31 23.98
N VAL A 174 -4.83 32.15 23.76
CA VAL A 174 -3.97 31.48 24.75
C VAL A 174 -2.53 31.55 24.25
N PRO A 175 -1.58 32.04 25.07
CA PRO A 175 -0.17 32.08 24.67
C PRO A 175 0.37 30.66 24.51
N ARG A 176 1.20 30.45 23.48
CA ARG A 176 1.93 29.19 23.28
C ARG A 176 2.92 29.04 24.42
N ARG A 177 2.85 27.92 25.13
CA ARG A 177 3.71 27.63 26.28
C ARG A 177 3.66 26.14 26.60
N PHE A 178 4.53 25.69 27.48
CA PHE A 178 4.45 24.37 28.07
C PHE A 178 3.28 24.26 29.07
N LEU A 179 3.19 23.16 29.78
CA LEU A 179 2.19 22.98 30.85
C LEU A 179 2.37 24.04 31.93
N GLU A 180 1.36 24.85 32.18
CA GLU A 180 1.40 25.97 33.14
C GLU A 180 1.84 25.56 34.54
N ALA A 181 1.47 24.34 34.97
CA ALA A 181 1.85 23.78 36.25
C ALA A 181 3.36 23.45 36.36
N ILE A 182 4.09 23.39 35.25
CA ILE A 182 5.54 23.11 35.22
C ILE A 182 6.29 24.38 34.80
N ASP A 183 5.86 25.03 33.72
CA ASP A 183 6.44 26.28 33.25
C ASP A 183 5.36 27.18 32.63
N PRO A 184 4.97 28.28 33.31
CA PRO A 184 3.99 29.21 32.78
C PRO A 184 4.55 30.19 31.72
N THR A 185 5.86 30.17 31.44
CA THR A 185 6.53 31.12 30.55
C THR A 185 6.04 30.95 29.11
N PRO A 186 5.52 32.01 28.46
CA PRO A 186 5.17 31.95 27.05
C PRO A 186 6.40 31.75 26.15
N TYR A 187 6.22 31.05 25.04
CA TYR A 187 7.26 30.95 24.01
C TYR A 187 7.48 32.29 23.29
N PRO A 188 8.67 32.51 22.71
CA PRO A 188 8.96 33.73 21.94
C PRO A 188 7.96 33.98 20.82
N ASN A 189 7.64 35.25 20.57
CA ASN A 189 6.66 35.64 19.55
C ASN A 189 7.13 35.38 18.12
N ASP A 190 8.43 35.29 17.90
CA ASP A 190 9.10 34.99 16.62
C ASP A 190 9.30 33.50 16.36
N SER A 191 9.00 32.64 17.32
CA SER A 191 9.03 31.18 17.20
C SER A 191 7.60 30.62 17.16
N ILE A 192 7.37 29.55 16.40
CA ILE A 192 6.10 28.80 16.47
C ILE A 192 6.03 27.88 17.70
N GLY A 193 7.10 27.75 18.49
CA GLY A 193 7.13 27.03 19.75
C GLY A 193 7.36 25.53 19.64
N ARG A 194 7.62 24.96 18.45
CA ARG A 194 7.82 23.50 18.32
C ARG A 194 9.13 23.03 18.88
N LEU A 195 10.21 23.79 18.68
CA LEU A 195 11.52 23.45 19.21
C LEU A 195 11.51 23.57 20.74
N GLU A 196 11.01 24.68 21.24
CA GLU A 196 10.87 24.96 22.68
C GLU A 196 10.02 23.88 23.37
N PHE A 197 8.90 23.50 22.74
CA PHE A 197 8.07 22.41 23.25
C PHE A 197 8.81 21.06 23.28
N ALA A 198 9.63 20.77 22.26
CA ALA A 198 10.43 19.55 22.24
C ALA A 198 11.49 19.54 23.34
N GLU A 199 12.12 20.70 23.63
CA GLU A 199 13.07 20.87 24.72
C GLU A 199 12.41 20.74 26.08
N ASP A 200 11.23 21.32 26.27
CA ASP A 200 10.44 21.19 27.49
C ASP A 200 9.98 19.76 27.78
N LEU A 201 9.71 18.98 26.76
CA LEU A 201 9.43 17.55 26.95
C LEU A 201 10.61 16.79 27.55
N LEU A 202 11.84 17.23 27.28
CA LEU A 202 13.08 16.57 27.72
C LEU A 202 13.73 17.23 28.96
N ARG A 203 13.19 18.34 29.42
CA ARG A 203 13.76 19.06 30.59
C ARG A 203 13.75 18.18 31.85
N LYS A 204 14.73 18.43 32.76
CA LYS A 204 14.98 17.57 33.91
C LYS A 204 13.83 17.58 34.95
N ASP A 205 13.16 18.70 35.10
CA ASP A 205 12.04 18.90 36.03
C ASP A 205 10.68 18.46 35.47
N ASN A 206 10.62 18.04 34.19
CA ASN A 206 9.43 17.40 33.63
C ASN A 206 9.29 15.98 34.22
N PRO A 207 8.29 15.73 35.08
CA PRO A 207 8.14 14.43 35.74
C PRO A 207 7.53 13.36 34.83
N PHE A 208 6.99 13.72 33.66
CA PHE A 208 6.14 12.82 32.89
C PHE A 208 6.89 12.03 31.84
N THR A 209 7.66 12.68 30.98
CA THR A 209 8.20 12.04 29.74
C THR A 209 9.01 10.78 30.05
N SER A 210 9.94 10.85 31.01
CA SER A 210 10.76 9.69 31.37
C SER A 210 9.96 8.57 32.03
N ARG A 211 9.02 8.91 32.94
CA ARG A 211 8.14 7.93 33.60
C ARG A 211 7.22 7.24 32.61
N VAL A 212 6.59 7.99 31.70
CA VAL A 212 5.71 7.42 30.68
C VAL A 212 6.49 6.50 29.75
N MET A 213 7.67 6.92 29.29
CA MET A 213 8.48 6.10 28.40
C MET A 213 8.96 4.80 29.06
N VAL A 214 9.46 4.89 30.27
CA VAL A 214 9.90 3.71 31.03
C VAL A 214 8.73 2.79 31.32
N ASN A 215 7.56 3.33 31.69
CA ASN A 215 6.36 2.53 31.92
C ASN A 215 5.90 1.79 30.65
N ARG A 216 6.03 2.40 29.49
CA ARG A 216 5.74 1.73 28.20
C ARG A 216 6.73 0.62 27.90
N ILE A 217 8.03 0.85 28.09
CA ILE A 217 9.06 -0.19 27.95
C ILE A 217 8.76 -1.35 28.91
N TRP A 218 8.48 -1.05 30.17
CA TRP A 218 8.08 -2.04 31.16
C TRP A 218 6.84 -2.83 30.74
N HIS A 219 5.78 -2.13 30.30
CA HIS A 219 4.54 -2.76 29.82
C HIS A 219 4.82 -3.79 28.70
N HIS A 220 5.63 -3.42 27.73
CA HIS A 220 5.97 -4.32 26.63
C HIS A 220 6.84 -5.53 27.07
N LEU A 221 7.63 -5.39 28.11
CA LEU A 221 8.46 -6.48 28.63
C LEU A 221 7.71 -7.38 29.63
N PHE A 222 6.95 -6.80 30.54
CA PHE A 222 6.31 -7.53 31.65
C PHE A 222 4.81 -7.79 31.45
N GLY A 223 4.19 -7.23 30.39
CA GLY A 223 2.78 -7.44 30.05
C GLY A 223 1.84 -6.38 30.64
N HIS A 224 2.18 -5.80 31.78
CA HIS A 224 1.46 -4.67 32.39
C HIS A 224 2.45 -3.59 32.80
N GLY A 225 2.06 -2.32 32.65
CA GLY A 225 2.85 -1.19 33.15
C GLY A 225 2.90 -1.17 34.68
N ILE A 226 3.91 -0.53 35.24
CA ILE A 226 3.94 -0.17 36.66
C ILE A 226 2.74 0.74 36.97
N VAL A 227 2.42 1.66 36.03
CA VAL A 227 1.11 2.32 35.95
C VAL A 227 0.31 1.56 34.89
N ARG A 228 -0.80 0.92 35.26
CA ARG A 228 -1.58 0.05 34.38
C ARG A 228 -2.39 0.79 33.31
N THR A 229 -2.54 2.12 33.48
CA THR A 229 -3.14 3.03 32.48
C THR A 229 -2.05 3.80 31.74
N PRO A 230 -1.34 3.19 30.76
CA PRO A 230 -0.14 3.78 30.14
C PRO A 230 -0.41 5.08 29.36
N ASP A 231 -1.67 5.34 29.00
CA ASP A 231 -2.11 6.57 28.33
C ASP A 231 -2.65 7.62 29.30
N ASN A 232 -2.74 7.31 30.61
CA ASN A 232 -3.29 8.23 31.61
C ASN A 232 -2.49 8.16 32.90
N PHE A 233 -1.61 9.14 33.08
CA PHE A 233 -0.84 9.39 34.30
C PHE A 233 -1.46 10.50 35.15
N GLY A 234 -2.62 10.99 34.78
CA GLY A 234 -3.34 12.04 35.48
C GLY A 234 -4.22 11.51 36.61
N ARG A 235 -5.09 12.39 37.14
CA ARG A 235 -5.95 12.12 38.29
C ARG A 235 -6.89 10.91 38.12
N LEU A 236 -7.30 10.61 36.89
CA LEU A 236 -8.17 9.47 36.55
C LEU A 236 -7.40 8.20 36.15
N GLY A 237 -6.06 8.27 36.17
CA GLY A 237 -5.21 7.11 35.93
C GLY A 237 -5.02 6.29 37.22
N GLU A 238 -4.54 5.04 37.04
CA GLU A 238 -4.16 4.18 38.16
C GLU A 238 -2.86 4.66 38.78
N LYS A 239 -2.75 4.48 40.09
CA LYS A 239 -1.50 4.75 40.81
C LYS A 239 -0.44 3.70 40.44
N PRO A 240 0.85 4.06 40.45
CA PRO A 240 1.91 3.09 40.19
C PRO A 240 1.92 2.02 41.30
N SER A 241 2.06 0.74 40.89
CA SER A 241 2.20 -0.37 41.86
C SER A 241 3.50 -0.31 42.65
N HIS A 242 4.55 0.27 42.04
CA HIS A 242 5.88 0.43 42.63
C HIS A 242 6.42 1.83 42.28
N PRO A 243 6.02 2.87 43.04
CA PRO A 243 6.37 4.25 42.74
C PRO A 243 7.88 4.51 42.75
N GLU A 244 8.60 4.02 43.76
CA GLU A 244 10.04 4.18 43.89
C GLU A 244 10.80 3.50 42.72
N LEU A 245 10.34 2.33 42.28
CA LEU A 245 10.92 1.64 41.12
C LEU A 245 10.70 2.46 39.84
N LEU A 246 9.52 3.03 39.67
CA LEU A 246 9.22 3.86 38.49
C LEU A 246 10.14 5.09 38.45
N ASP A 247 10.35 5.74 39.62
CA ASP A 247 11.20 6.91 39.73
C ASP A 247 12.68 6.58 39.51
N PHE A 248 13.15 5.48 40.07
CA PHE A 248 14.50 4.97 39.84
C PHE A 248 14.75 4.70 38.35
N LEU A 249 13.84 3.97 37.71
CA LEU A 249 13.99 3.65 36.30
C LEU A 249 13.89 4.89 35.41
N ALA A 250 13.03 5.84 35.73
CA ALA A 250 12.90 7.11 35.02
C ALA A 250 14.16 7.96 35.11
N THR A 251 14.78 8.01 36.29
CA THR A 251 16.04 8.71 36.51
C THR A 251 17.18 8.03 35.74
N LYS A 252 17.31 6.72 35.92
CA LYS A 252 18.32 5.94 35.20
C LYS A 252 18.19 6.08 33.67
N PHE A 253 16.98 6.10 33.12
CA PHE A 253 16.74 6.26 31.69
C PHE A 253 17.26 7.60 31.17
N ARG A 254 17.09 8.70 31.94
CA ARG A 254 17.65 10.00 31.58
C ARG A 254 19.18 10.02 31.67
N GLU A 255 19.73 9.47 32.76
CA GLU A 255 21.19 9.38 33.00
C GLU A 255 21.90 8.55 31.93
N ASP A 256 21.27 7.48 31.48
CA ASP A 256 21.76 6.62 30.37
C ASP A 256 21.54 7.27 28.97
N GLY A 257 21.24 8.57 28.89
CA GLY A 257 21.06 9.31 27.64
C GLY A 257 19.82 8.92 26.85
N TRP A 258 18.71 8.61 27.51
CA TRP A 258 17.43 8.21 26.90
C TRP A 258 17.53 6.96 26.02
N SER A 259 18.46 6.07 26.31
CA SER A 259 18.73 4.87 25.51
C SER A 259 17.71 3.76 25.79
N VAL A 260 16.74 3.60 24.90
CA VAL A 260 15.76 2.50 24.94
C VAL A 260 16.45 1.14 24.97
N LYS A 261 17.52 0.95 24.19
CA LYS A 261 18.26 -0.33 24.15
C LYS A 261 18.95 -0.63 25.48
N SER A 262 19.55 0.36 26.11
CA SER A 262 20.18 0.19 27.43
C SER A 262 19.14 -0.17 28.48
N MET A 263 17.99 0.50 28.49
CA MET A 263 16.89 0.19 29.41
C MET A 263 16.34 -1.22 29.20
N ILE A 264 16.08 -1.62 27.96
CA ILE A 264 15.63 -2.99 27.65
C ILE A 264 16.67 -4.00 28.13
N LYS A 265 17.95 -3.80 27.82
CA LYS A 265 19.04 -4.69 28.26
C LYS A 265 19.06 -4.80 29.78
N PHE A 266 18.96 -3.68 30.49
CA PHE A 266 18.90 -3.65 31.94
C PHE A 266 17.75 -4.50 32.47
N LEU A 267 16.53 -4.28 31.96
CA LEU A 267 15.32 -4.95 32.44
C LEU A 267 15.31 -6.45 32.16
N VAL A 268 15.72 -6.91 30.96
CA VAL A 268 15.70 -8.34 30.60
C VAL A 268 16.75 -9.16 31.34
N THR A 269 17.77 -8.52 31.92
CA THR A 269 18.78 -9.19 32.75
C THR A 269 18.37 -9.33 34.21
N THR A 270 17.28 -8.70 34.64
CA THR A 270 16.81 -8.75 36.05
C THR A 270 16.26 -10.13 36.42
N LYS A 271 16.28 -10.47 37.69
CA LYS A 271 15.65 -11.68 38.24
C LYS A 271 14.14 -11.71 37.94
N ALA A 272 13.48 -10.56 38.05
CA ALA A 272 12.04 -10.43 37.79
C ALA A 272 11.65 -10.84 36.36
N PHE A 273 12.43 -10.43 35.36
CA PHE A 273 12.17 -10.83 33.96
C PHE A 273 12.40 -12.31 33.70
N ARG A 274 13.39 -12.90 34.38
CA ARG A 274 13.76 -14.33 34.22
C ARG A 274 12.99 -15.27 35.15
N ALA A 275 12.00 -14.76 35.88
CA ALA A 275 11.15 -15.57 36.76
C ALA A 275 10.34 -16.60 35.96
N SER A 276 10.06 -17.75 36.58
CA SER A 276 9.13 -18.75 36.03
C SER A 276 7.73 -18.17 35.88
N SER A 277 6.98 -18.60 34.87
CA SER A 277 5.56 -18.25 34.73
C SER A 277 4.62 -19.10 35.62
N LYS A 278 5.16 -20.07 36.37
CA LYS A 278 4.38 -20.90 37.31
C LYS A 278 4.42 -20.24 38.70
N PRO A 279 3.29 -19.73 39.21
CA PRO A 279 3.23 -19.19 40.58
C PRO A 279 3.42 -20.29 41.59
N SER A 280 4.01 -19.96 42.75
CA SER A 280 3.94 -20.81 43.91
C SER A 280 2.53 -20.76 44.54
N ALA A 281 2.12 -21.78 45.28
CA ALA A 281 0.82 -21.80 45.94
C ALA A 281 0.63 -20.56 46.87
N LYS A 282 1.70 -20.17 47.57
CA LYS A 282 1.71 -18.97 48.41
C LYS A 282 1.51 -17.68 47.58
N ALA A 283 2.20 -17.54 46.47
CA ALA A 283 2.08 -16.38 45.59
C ALA A 283 0.67 -16.26 44.99
N GLN A 284 0.09 -17.38 44.57
CA GLN A 284 -1.26 -17.42 44.03
C GLN A 284 -2.34 -17.02 45.04
N GLN A 285 -2.09 -17.31 46.31
CA GLN A 285 -3.00 -16.99 47.39
C GLN A 285 -2.85 -15.54 47.88
N SER A 286 -1.60 -15.03 47.98
CA SER A 286 -1.32 -13.69 48.56
C SER A 286 -1.31 -12.57 47.52
N ASP A 287 -1.03 -12.87 46.23
CA ASP A 287 -0.98 -11.91 45.14
C ASP A 287 -1.58 -12.51 43.85
N PRO A 288 -2.90 -12.77 43.80
CA PRO A 288 -3.54 -13.41 42.67
C PRO A 288 -3.44 -12.61 41.36
N ASN A 289 -3.28 -11.29 41.47
CA ASN A 289 -3.14 -10.40 40.32
C ASN A 289 -1.67 -10.17 39.88
N ASN A 290 -0.73 -10.86 40.57
CA ASN A 290 0.71 -10.73 40.32
C ASN A 290 1.20 -9.27 40.32
N LEU A 291 0.71 -8.46 41.23
CA LEU A 291 1.12 -7.05 41.36
C LEU A 291 2.57 -6.93 41.82
N LEU A 292 3.02 -7.86 42.67
CA LEU A 292 4.38 -7.90 43.23
C LEU A 292 5.37 -8.64 42.32
N LEU A 293 4.97 -9.07 41.12
CA LEU A 293 5.83 -9.74 40.14
C LEU A 293 6.52 -10.99 40.69
N SER A 294 5.80 -11.78 41.49
CA SER A 294 6.29 -13.03 42.08
C SER A 294 6.59 -14.12 41.01
N HIS A 295 6.00 -13.99 39.83
CA HIS A 295 6.22 -14.85 38.66
C HIS A 295 6.07 -14.05 37.38
N ALA A 296 6.52 -14.60 36.23
CA ALA A 296 6.35 -13.97 34.94
C ALA A 296 4.88 -14.04 34.49
N ASN A 297 4.35 -12.93 33.98
CA ASN A 297 3.01 -12.92 33.41
C ASN A 297 2.96 -13.69 32.08
N LEU A 298 1.94 -14.53 31.88
CA LEU A 298 1.64 -15.10 30.59
C LEU A 298 1.06 -14.02 29.69
N ARG A 299 1.62 -13.91 28.49
CA ARG A 299 1.19 -12.94 27.49
C ARG A 299 0.83 -13.65 26.19
N ARG A 300 -0.21 -13.16 25.56
CA ARG A 300 -0.50 -13.52 24.20
C ARG A 300 0.50 -12.85 23.25
N LEU A 301 0.91 -13.54 22.19
CA LEU A 301 1.72 -12.96 21.15
C LEU A 301 0.91 -11.88 20.40
N GLU A 302 1.57 -10.80 20.06
CA GLU A 302 1.02 -9.76 19.21
C GLU A 302 0.85 -10.27 17.76
N ALA A 303 -0.06 -9.66 17.00
CA ALA A 303 -0.41 -10.07 15.65
C ALA A 303 0.81 -10.24 14.73
N GLU A 304 1.73 -9.27 14.79
CA GLU A 304 2.96 -9.29 14.00
C GLU A 304 3.89 -10.42 14.43
N ALA A 305 3.97 -10.69 15.72
CA ALA A 305 4.77 -11.81 16.24
C ALA A 305 4.18 -13.16 15.86
N ILE A 306 2.85 -13.31 15.86
CA ILE A 306 2.15 -14.51 15.38
C ILE A 306 2.49 -14.73 13.89
N HIS A 307 2.34 -13.69 13.06
CA HIS A 307 2.65 -13.76 11.63
C HIS A 307 4.11 -14.14 11.38
N ASP A 308 5.06 -13.43 12.01
CA ASP A 308 6.49 -13.65 11.81
C ASP A 308 6.92 -15.04 12.33
N SER A 309 6.33 -15.51 13.43
CA SER A 309 6.59 -16.86 13.95
C SER A 309 6.14 -17.96 12.98
N MET A 310 4.97 -17.80 12.34
CA MET A 310 4.51 -18.74 11.31
C MET A 310 5.47 -18.80 10.12
N LEU A 311 5.94 -17.65 9.66
CA LEU A 311 6.93 -17.59 8.59
C LEU A 311 8.26 -18.22 9.01
N LEU A 312 8.67 -17.99 10.27
CA LEU A 312 9.94 -18.51 10.79
C LEU A 312 9.91 -20.04 10.90
N VAL A 313 8.92 -20.61 11.56
CA VAL A 313 8.85 -22.07 11.78
C VAL A 313 8.63 -22.84 10.48
N SER A 314 7.96 -22.22 9.49
CA SER A 314 7.77 -22.79 8.16
C SER A 314 8.98 -22.61 7.23
N GLY A 315 10.08 -21.98 7.70
CA GLY A 315 11.28 -21.73 6.90
C GLY A 315 11.09 -20.70 5.77
N ARG A 316 9.98 -19.97 5.79
CA ARG A 316 9.61 -19.01 4.72
C ARG A 316 10.11 -17.60 4.96
N ILE A 317 10.49 -17.26 6.18
CA ILE A 317 10.88 -15.89 6.52
C ILE A 317 12.16 -15.46 5.80
N LYS A 318 12.15 -14.26 5.26
CA LYS A 318 13.34 -13.60 4.72
C LYS A 318 13.86 -12.59 5.74
N LEU A 319 15.08 -12.83 6.24
CA LEU A 319 15.70 -12.01 7.29
C LEU A 319 16.58 -10.90 6.76
N ASP A 320 16.79 -10.82 5.44
CA ASP A 320 17.58 -9.74 4.83
C ASP A 320 16.96 -8.38 5.16
N ARG A 321 17.83 -7.38 5.29
CA ARG A 321 17.38 -6.01 5.51
C ARG A 321 16.63 -5.48 4.29
N VAL A 322 15.55 -4.75 4.54
CA VAL A 322 14.87 -3.97 3.51
C VAL A 322 15.71 -2.73 3.22
N ALA A 323 15.82 -2.35 1.95
CA ALA A 323 16.52 -1.14 1.58
C ALA A 323 15.90 0.08 2.27
N GLU A 324 16.74 1.04 2.64
CA GLU A 324 16.28 2.27 3.30
C GLU A 324 15.19 2.99 2.47
N GLY A 325 14.17 3.46 3.14
CA GLY A 325 13.03 4.16 2.50
C GLY A 325 12.04 3.27 1.77
N LYS A 326 12.23 1.94 1.77
CA LYS A 326 11.28 0.99 1.18
C LYS A 326 10.45 0.31 2.25
N SER A 327 9.19 0.09 1.95
CA SER A 327 8.29 -0.74 2.74
C SER A 327 7.87 -1.97 1.93
N GLU A 328 7.54 -3.04 2.62
CA GLU A 328 7.17 -4.31 2.01
C GLU A 328 5.65 -4.43 1.86
N PRO A 329 5.15 -5.04 0.78
CA PRO A 329 3.72 -5.28 0.62
C PRO A 329 3.18 -6.25 1.68
N SER A 330 1.86 -6.30 1.85
CA SER A 330 1.20 -7.14 2.86
C SER A 330 1.46 -8.65 2.70
N ASN A 331 1.75 -9.13 1.49
CA ASN A 331 2.06 -10.52 1.19
C ASN A 331 3.57 -10.85 1.25
N SER A 332 4.40 -9.93 1.70
CA SER A 332 5.85 -10.14 1.83
C SER A 332 6.16 -11.25 2.84
N LEU A 333 7.23 -11.99 2.56
CA LEU A 333 7.79 -13.00 3.46
C LEU A 333 8.80 -12.42 4.47
N ARG A 334 8.96 -11.12 4.52
CA ARG A 334 9.82 -10.42 5.48
C ARG A 334 9.09 -10.19 6.79
N ARG A 335 9.84 -9.80 7.82
CA ARG A 335 9.27 -9.46 9.13
C ARG A 335 8.20 -8.37 9.00
N SER A 336 7.16 -8.49 9.79
CA SER A 336 6.01 -7.56 9.80
C SER A 336 6.40 -6.11 10.10
N VAL A 337 7.53 -5.88 10.79
CA VAL A 337 8.06 -4.53 11.07
C VAL A 337 8.38 -3.74 9.80
N TYR A 338 8.62 -4.41 8.66
CA TYR A 338 8.88 -3.77 7.37
C TYR A 338 7.65 -3.58 6.49
N ARG A 339 6.48 -4.07 6.93
CA ARG A 339 5.25 -4.01 6.13
C ARG A 339 4.74 -2.58 6.03
N GLN A 340 4.22 -2.25 4.86
CA GLN A 340 3.57 -0.97 4.64
C GLN A 340 2.30 -0.85 5.48
N MET A 341 2.23 0.18 6.33
CA MET A 341 1.05 0.49 7.13
C MET A 341 0.20 1.55 6.42
N LYS A 342 -1.01 1.17 6.04
CA LYS A 342 -1.97 2.08 5.41
C LYS A 342 -3.05 2.46 6.41
N ARG A 343 -3.28 3.77 6.63
CA ARG A 343 -4.27 4.25 7.60
C ARG A 343 -5.69 3.74 7.33
N ASN A 344 -6.06 3.64 6.05
CA ASN A 344 -7.41 3.30 5.62
C ASN A 344 -7.57 1.83 5.20
N SER A 345 -6.54 1.01 5.33
CA SER A 345 -6.58 -0.40 4.93
C SER A 345 -5.68 -1.21 5.84
N LEU A 346 -6.26 -1.78 6.88
CA LEU A 346 -5.57 -2.73 7.74
C LEU A 346 -5.39 -4.06 7.03
N ASP A 347 -4.30 -4.74 7.33
CA ASP A 347 -4.11 -6.13 6.94
C ASP A 347 -5.15 -7.01 7.65
N PRO A 348 -5.97 -7.80 6.90
CA PRO A 348 -7.04 -8.59 7.50
C PRO A 348 -6.55 -9.59 8.55
N PHE A 349 -5.41 -10.26 8.30
CA PHE A 349 -4.83 -11.20 9.25
C PHE A 349 -4.41 -10.50 10.53
N LEU A 350 -3.65 -9.40 10.44
CA LEU A 350 -3.20 -8.67 11.61
C LEU A 350 -4.38 -8.08 12.40
N SER A 351 -5.41 -7.61 11.70
CA SER A 351 -6.61 -7.04 12.32
C SER A 351 -7.37 -8.05 13.18
N VAL A 352 -7.50 -9.30 12.73
CA VAL A 352 -8.13 -10.39 13.50
C VAL A 352 -7.39 -10.67 14.82
N PHE A 353 -6.07 -10.45 14.85
CA PHE A 353 -5.23 -10.64 16.03
C PHE A 353 -4.93 -9.34 16.79
N ASP A 354 -5.86 -8.39 16.78
CA ASP A 354 -5.83 -7.16 17.57
C ASP A 354 -4.68 -6.19 17.21
N ALA A 355 -4.21 -6.17 15.95
CA ALA A 355 -3.30 -5.11 15.53
C ALA A 355 -3.98 -3.73 15.65
N PRO A 356 -3.30 -2.72 16.19
CA PRO A 356 -3.89 -1.41 16.42
C PRO A 356 -4.22 -0.69 15.11
N VAL A 357 -5.29 0.09 15.12
CA VAL A 357 -5.67 0.96 14.00
C VAL A 357 -4.62 2.08 13.88
N PRO A 358 -3.98 2.28 12.70
CA PRO A 358 -2.87 3.22 12.56
C PRO A 358 -3.26 4.70 12.67
N SER A 359 -4.55 5.01 12.72
CA SER A 359 -5.06 6.40 12.79
C SER A 359 -5.08 6.99 14.20
N SER A 360 -4.88 6.18 15.24
CA SER A 360 -4.89 6.63 16.64
C SER A 360 -3.74 6.04 17.43
N THR A 361 -3.25 6.80 18.40
CA THR A 361 -2.25 6.31 19.36
C THR A 361 -2.93 5.43 20.42
N LYS A 362 -2.27 4.32 20.78
CA LYS A 362 -2.69 3.43 21.88
C LYS A 362 -1.51 3.10 22.78
N GLY A 363 -1.66 3.25 24.06
CA GLY A 363 -0.62 2.90 25.05
C GLY A 363 -0.57 1.41 25.34
N ARG A 364 -1.67 0.70 25.13
CA ARG A 364 -1.73 -0.76 25.20
C ARG A 364 -2.59 -1.29 24.05
N ARG A 365 -2.26 -2.48 23.58
CA ARG A 365 -3.09 -3.19 22.59
C ARG A 365 -4.28 -3.84 23.27
N ASP A 366 -5.36 -3.96 22.54
CA ASP A 366 -6.47 -4.81 22.94
C ASP A 366 -6.02 -6.27 22.87
N VAL A 367 -6.58 -7.10 23.71
CA VAL A 367 -6.36 -8.55 23.74
C VAL A 367 -7.72 -9.21 23.80
N THR A 368 -8.20 -9.65 22.65
CA THR A 368 -9.50 -10.32 22.54
C THR A 368 -9.32 -11.83 22.38
N ASN A 369 -10.33 -12.58 22.74
CA ASN A 369 -10.40 -14.01 22.45
C ASN A 369 -11.74 -14.27 21.74
N VAL A 370 -11.72 -14.22 20.40
CA VAL A 370 -12.90 -14.32 19.56
C VAL A 370 -12.81 -15.52 18.60
N PRO A 371 -13.92 -16.15 18.25
CA PRO A 371 -13.93 -17.30 17.32
C PRO A 371 -13.27 -17.03 15.97
N ALA A 372 -13.33 -15.78 15.49
CA ALA A 372 -12.70 -15.38 14.24
C ALA A 372 -11.20 -15.69 14.19
N GLN A 373 -10.49 -15.61 15.33
CA GLN A 373 -9.07 -15.93 15.42
C GLN A 373 -8.79 -17.41 15.18
N SER A 374 -9.59 -18.29 15.79
CA SER A 374 -9.49 -19.75 15.56
C SER A 374 -9.84 -20.12 14.11
N LEU A 375 -10.89 -19.51 13.57
CA LEU A 375 -11.28 -19.72 12.17
C LEU A 375 -10.20 -19.25 11.19
N THR A 376 -9.56 -18.13 11.46
CA THR A 376 -8.42 -17.64 10.65
C THR A 376 -7.25 -18.62 10.72
N LEU A 377 -6.90 -19.13 11.90
CA LEU A 377 -5.83 -20.13 12.02
C LEU A 377 -6.14 -21.44 11.30
N MET A 378 -7.41 -21.77 11.09
CA MET A 378 -7.83 -22.98 10.38
C MET A 378 -7.95 -22.79 8.86
N ASN A 379 -8.33 -21.60 8.38
CA ASN A 379 -8.77 -21.38 7.01
C ASN A 379 -7.93 -20.40 6.20
N ASP A 380 -7.11 -19.56 6.86
CA ASP A 380 -6.35 -18.54 6.13
C ASP A 380 -5.30 -19.17 5.21
N PRO A 381 -5.23 -18.77 3.93
CA PRO A 381 -4.26 -19.33 2.99
C PRO A 381 -2.79 -19.17 3.42
N LEU A 382 -2.45 -18.15 4.20
CA LEU A 382 -1.10 -17.96 4.74
C LEU A 382 -0.79 -19.08 5.75
N VAL A 383 -1.74 -19.36 6.65
CA VAL A 383 -1.58 -20.39 7.69
C VAL A 383 -1.48 -21.78 7.05
N ILE A 384 -2.39 -22.09 6.10
CA ILE A 384 -2.38 -23.38 5.39
C ILE A 384 -1.06 -23.57 4.64
N ARG A 385 -0.55 -22.54 3.94
CA ARG A 385 0.76 -22.63 3.28
C ARG A 385 1.90 -22.81 4.27
N ALA A 386 1.90 -22.05 5.36
CA ALA A 386 2.93 -22.18 6.40
C ALA A 386 2.91 -23.58 7.03
N ALA A 387 1.74 -24.13 7.34
CA ALA A 387 1.58 -25.48 7.88
C ALA A 387 2.10 -26.55 6.91
N ARG A 388 1.81 -26.42 5.62
CA ARG A 388 2.29 -27.34 4.58
C ARG A 388 3.82 -27.32 4.47
N GLU A 389 4.43 -26.14 4.42
CA GLU A 389 5.89 -26.01 4.36
C GLU A 389 6.55 -26.51 5.65
N PHE A 390 5.96 -26.22 6.81
CA PHE A 390 6.44 -26.76 8.08
C PHE A 390 6.41 -28.28 8.12
N ALA A 391 5.34 -28.92 7.62
CA ALA A 391 5.25 -30.36 7.49
C ALA A 391 6.30 -30.93 6.51
N ASN A 392 6.55 -30.24 5.39
CA ASN A 392 7.55 -30.62 4.39
C ASN A 392 8.98 -30.57 4.96
N LEU A 393 9.30 -29.53 5.74
CA LEU A 393 10.62 -29.42 6.40
C LEU A 393 10.90 -30.60 7.34
N HIS A 394 9.86 -31.17 7.93
CA HIS A 394 9.97 -32.25 8.94
C HIS A 394 9.41 -33.58 8.45
N ARG A 395 9.48 -33.87 7.14
CA ARG A 395 8.93 -35.11 6.56
C ARG A 395 9.79 -36.35 6.79
N ASN A 396 11.06 -36.19 7.18
CA ASN A 396 11.99 -37.30 7.39
C ASN A 396 11.87 -37.84 8.82
N GLY A 397 12.13 -39.14 9.00
CA GLY A 397 12.05 -39.83 10.29
C GLY A 397 10.69 -40.50 10.55
N ASP A 398 10.61 -41.26 11.63
CA ASP A 398 9.35 -41.85 12.08
C ASP A 398 8.39 -40.75 12.59
N LEU A 399 7.11 -41.09 12.71
CA LEU A 399 6.07 -40.12 13.07
C LEU A 399 6.29 -39.49 14.45
N LYS A 400 6.77 -40.28 15.42
CA LYS A 400 7.05 -39.82 16.78
C LYS A 400 8.23 -38.84 16.81
N GLU A 401 9.29 -39.15 16.06
CA GLU A 401 10.45 -38.26 15.92
C GLU A 401 10.06 -36.95 15.23
N ARG A 402 9.27 -37.01 14.16
CA ARG A 402 8.72 -35.81 13.49
C ARG A 402 7.95 -34.95 14.46
N ILE A 403 7.05 -35.50 15.27
CA ILE A 403 6.30 -34.75 16.29
C ILE A 403 7.27 -34.08 17.28
N ASN A 404 8.29 -34.80 17.76
CA ASN A 404 9.29 -34.27 18.68
C ASN A 404 10.04 -33.06 18.08
N VAL A 405 10.50 -33.18 16.84
CA VAL A 405 11.22 -32.10 16.14
C VAL A 405 10.30 -30.88 15.89
N MET A 406 9.08 -31.14 15.47
CA MET A 406 8.09 -30.06 15.23
C MET A 406 7.78 -29.29 16.53
N PHE A 407 7.61 -29.97 17.67
CA PHE A 407 7.43 -29.32 18.96
C PHE A 407 8.64 -28.49 19.38
N ARG A 408 9.86 -29.03 19.22
CA ARG A 408 11.08 -28.28 19.53
C ARG A 408 11.23 -27.03 18.67
N ASN A 409 10.96 -27.12 17.38
CA ASN A 409 11.13 -26.01 16.45
C ASN A 409 10.04 -24.95 16.58
N SER A 410 8.81 -25.33 16.93
CA SER A 410 7.70 -24.37 17.07
C SER A 410 7.53 -23.84 18.48
N LEU A 411 7.76 -24.64 19.51
CA LEU A 411 7.48 -24.31 20.91
C LEU A 411 8.72 -24.24 21.80
N GLY A 412 9.90 -24.54 21.27
CA GLY A 412 11.17 -24.52 22.04
C GLY A 412 11.28 -25.58 23.14
N ARG A 413 10.42 -26.60 23.14
CA ARG A 413 10.41 -27.69 24.12
C ARG A 413 10.02 -29.00 23.50
N ASN A 414 10.35 -30.08 24.18
CA ASN A 414 9.85 -31.40 23.82
C ASN A 414 8.36 -31.56 24.18
N PRO A 415 7.59 -32.34 23.42
CA PRO A 415 6.22 -32.68 23.76
C PRO A 415 6.15 -33.58 24.97
N THR A 416 5.10 -33.51 25.76
CA THR A 416 4.76 -34.48 26.80
C THR A 416 4.27 -35.78 26.18
N GLN A 417 4.27 -36.87 26.94
CA GLN A 417 3.75 -38.18 26.46
C GLN A 417 2.27 -38.07 26.03
N ASN A 418 1.47 -37.27 26.73
CA ASN A 418 0.08 -37.04 26.38
C ASN A 418 -0.08 -36.25 25.06
N GLU A 419 0.79 -35.24 24.82
CA GLU A 419 0.80 -34.51 23.55
C GLU A 419 1.20 -35.39 22.37
N ILE A 420 2.21 -36.27 22.55
CA ILE A 420 2.57 -37.28 21.55
C ILE A 420 1.38 -38.19 21.24
N LYS A 421 0.74 -38.74 22.28
CA LYS A 421 -0.40 -39.64 22.13
C LYS A 421 -1.53 -38.95 21.38
N LYS A 422 -1.95 -37.74 21.80
CA LYS A 422 -3.01 -36.98 21.13
C LYS A 422 -2.69 -36.67 19.67
N SER A 423 -1.42 -36.32 19.36
CA SER A 423 -0.99 -36.06 17.99
C SER A 423 -1.07 -37.32 17.13
N MET A 424 -0.65 -38.49 17.67
CA MET A 424 -0.72 -39.75 16.96
C MET A 424 -2.17 -40.18 16.71
N ASP A 425 -3.02 -40.10 17.74
CA ASP A 425 -4.45 -40.42 17.65
C ASP A 425 -5.15 -39.57 16.58
N TYR A 426 -4.87 -38.25 16.58
CA TYR A 426 -5.40 -37.32 15.57
C TYR A 426 -5.00 -37.70 14.15
N LEU A 427 -3.70 -37.98 13.92
CA LEU A 427 -3.20 -38.36 12.61
C LEU A 427 -3.82 -39.69 12.13
N THR A 428 -4.00 -40.66 13.02
CA THR A 428 -4.65 -41.93 12.69
C THR A 428 -6.09 -41.71 12.22
N VAL A 429 -6.87 -40.87 12.93
CA VAL A 429 -8.23 -40.55 12.55
C VAL A 429 -8.26 -39.79 11.22
N SER A 430 -7.39 -38.79 11.06
CA SER A 430 -7.28 -37.98 9.85
C SER A 430 -6.94 -38.83 8.62
N ASP A 431 -6.03 -39.78 8.75
CA ASP A 431 -5.67 -40.71 7.66
C ASP A 431 -6.85 -41.60 7.26
N GLN A 432 -7.64 -42.09 8.24
CA GLN A 432 -8.85 -42.87 7.96
C GLN A 432 -9.92 -42.04 7.25
N GLU A 433 -10.13 -40.78 7.67
CA GLU A 433 -11.07 -39.85 7.02
C GLU A 433 -10.63 -39.52 5.60
N SER A 434 -9.36 -39.19 5.42
CA SER A 434 -8.77 -38.91 4.10
C SER A 434 -8.89 -40.10 3.15
N ALA A 435 -8.72 -41.32 3.65
CA ALA A 435 -8.92 -42.52 2.85
C ALA A 435 -10.39 -42.71 2.44
N LYS A 436 -11.34 -42.42 3.34
CA LYS A 436 -12.78 -42.45 3.02
C LYS A 436 -13.12 -41.41 1.96
N GLU A 437 -12.67 -40.16 2.12
CA GLU A 437 -12.91 -39.08 1.16
C GLU A 437 -12.32 -39.40 -0.22
N LYS A 438 -11.09 -39.94 -0.27
CA LYS A 438 -10.46 -40.39 -1.51
C LYS A 438 -11.30 -41.43 -2.23
N ASN A 439 -11.82 -42.41 -1.48
CA ASN A 439 -12.70 -43.44 -2.05
C ASN A 439 -14.02 -42.87 -2.59
N ILE A 440 -14.60 -41.91 -1.87
CA ILE A 440 -15.81 -41.20 -2.34
C ILE A 440 -15.48 -40.42 -3.63
N LEU A 441 -14.38 -39.69 -3.66
CA LEU A 441 -13.95 -38.92 -4.83
C LEU A 441 -13.73 -39.81 -6.05
N LEU A 442 -13.06 -40.95 -5.88
CA LEU A 442 -12.86 -41.93 -6.96
C LEU A 442 -14.19 -42.43 -7.53
N ARG A 443 -15.15 -42.81 -6.65
CA ARG A 443 -16.49 -43.22 -7.08
C ARG A 443 -17.24 -42.12 -7.84
N LEU A 444 -17.12 -40.88 -7.39
CA LEU A 444 -17.75 -39.74 -8.06
C LEU A 444 -17.09 -39.46 -9.43
N GLN A 445 -15.79 -39.58 -9.53
CA GLN A 445 -15.07 -39.44 -10.81
C GLN A 445 -15.47 -40.54 -11.81
N GLU A 446 -15.57 -41.80 -11.35
CA GLU A 446 -16.05 -42.90 -12.19
C GLU A 446 -17.49 -42.67 -12.66
N LYS A 447 -18.39 -42.23 -11.75
CA LYS A 447 -19.75 -41.89 -12.11
C LYS A 447 -19.83 -40.74 -13.11
N LYS A 448 -19.03 -39.68 -12.90
CA LYS A 448 -18.90 -38.55 -13.82
C LYS A 448 -18.45 -39.02 -15.22
N LEU A 449 -17.45 -39.92 -15.28
CA LEU A 449 -16.96 -40.44 -16.54
C LEU A 449 -18.04 -41.25 -17.27
N LYS A 450 -18.77 -42.14 -16.58
CA LYS A 450 -19.88 -42.89 -17.17
C LYS A 450 -20.96 -41.97 -17.72
N LEU A 451 -21.43 -40.99 -16.92
CA LEU A 451 -22.38 -40.00 -17.38
C LEU A 451 -21.89 -39.17 -18.57
N SER A 452 -20.63 -38.80 -18.57
CA SER A 452 -20.02 -38.09 -19.72
C SER A 452 -20.05 -38.93 -21.00
N GLN A 453 -19.78 -40.24 -20.90
CA GLN A 453 -19.86 -41.17 -22.02
C GLN A 453 -21.31 -41.38 -22.50
N GLU A 454 -22.29 -41.44 -21.58
CA GLU A 454 -23.70 -41.51 -21.91
C GLU A 454 -24.19 -40.24 -22.62
N ILE A 455 -23.79 -39.07 -22.12
CA ILE A 455 -24.08 -37.78 -22.72
C ILE A 455 -23.47 -37.70 -24.12
N ALA A 456 -22.20 -38.11 -24.27
CA ALA A 456 -21.54 -38.13 -25.58
C ALA A 456 -22.30 -39.00 -26.61
N LYS A 457 -22.75 -40.21 -26.21
CA LYS A 457 -23.56 -41.06 -27.06
C LYS A 457 -24.87 -40.42 -27.56
N LEU A 458 -25.46 -39.54 -26.75
CA LEU A 458 -26.68 -38.82 -27.11
C LEU A 458 -26.40 -37.57 -27.95
N ILE A 459 -25.33 -36.87 -27.66
CA ILE A 459 -25.01 -35.57 -28.30
C ILE A 459 -24.25 -35.77 -29.60
N ASP A 460 -23.29 -36.72 -29.66
CA ASP A 460 -22.43 -36.88 -30.84
C ASP A 460 -23.19 -37.17 -32.13
N PRO A 461 -24.22 -38.05 -32.16
CA PRO A 461 -25.00 -38.24 -33.37
C PRO A 461 -25.76 -37.00 -33.82
N VAL A 462 -26.29 -36.22 -32.87
CA VAL A 462 -26.98 -34.96 -33.17
C VAL A 462 -26.00 -33.91 -33.68
N ARG A 463 -24.83 -33.86 -33.10
CA ARG A 463 -23.74 -32.96 -33.52
C ARG A 463 -23.21 -33.31 -34.90
N GLU A 464 -23.01 -34.58 -35.19
CA GLU A 464 -22.58 -35.03 -36.52
C GLU A 464 -23.63 -34.70 -37.57
N LYS A 465 -24.91 -34.94 -37.31
CA LYS A 465 -25.99 -34.56 -38.18
C LYS A 465 -26.08 -33.06 -38.42
N LEU A 466 -25.94 -32.25 -37.38
CA LEU A 466 -25.91 -30.78 -37.50
C LEU A 466 -24.68 -30.29 -38.32
N ILE A 467 -23.55 -30.97 -38.23
CA ILE A 467 -22.34 -30.65 -38.97
C ILE A 467 -22.53 -31.04 -40.45
N GLU A 468 -23.16 -32.19 -40.73
CA GLU A 468 -23.49 -32.63 -42.10
C GLU A 468 -24.54 -31.73 -42.72
N ASP A 469 -25.60 -31.38 -42.01
CA ASP A 469 -26.65 -30.46 -42.45
C ASP A 469 -26.06 -29.05 -42.76
N LYS A 470 -25.10 -28.59 -41.97
CA LYS A 470 -24.37 -27.34 -42.26
C LYS A 470 -23.39 -27.43 -43.40
N LYS A 471 -22.77 -28.58 -43.67
CA LYS A 471 -21.90 -28.78 -44.81
C LYS A 471 -22.69 -28.87 -46.14
N SER A 472 -23.94 -29.35 -46.08
CA SER A 472 -24.84 -29.48 -47.23
C SER A 472 -25.70 -28.24 -47.49
N SER A 473 -25.88 -27.35 -46.51
CA SER A 473 -26.63 -26.11 -46.67
C SER A 473 -25.80 -25.07 -47.43
N LYS A 474 -26.30 -24.63 -48.59
CA LYS A 474 -25.77 -23.49 -49.36
C LYS A 474 -26.17 -22.13 -48.79
N ASP A 475 -26.72 -22.09 -47.61
CA ASP A 475 -27.05 -20.82 -46.96
C ASP A 475 -25.76 -20.09 -46.56
N PRO A 476 -25.61 -18.84 -46.94
CA PRO A 476 -24.47 -18.04 -46.52
C PRO A 476 -24.54 -17.90 -44.98
N ILE A 477 -23.41 -18.19 -44.36
CA ILE A 477 -23.23 -17.93 -42.91
C ILE A 477 -23.82 -16.56 -42.60
N LYS A 478 -24.90 -16.49 -41.81
CA LYS A 478 -25.43 -15.20 -41.35
C LYS A 478 -24.25 -14.43 -40.73
N LYS A 479 -23.76 -13.44 -41.46
CA LYS A 479 -22.80 -12.47 -40.91
C LYS A 479 -23.47 -11.86 -39.70
N TYR A 480 -22.86 -12.03 -38.53
CA TYR A 480 -23.25 -11.25 -37.37
C TYR A 480 -23.15 -9.77 -37.74
N PRO A 481 -24.10 -8.93 -37.31
CA PRO A 481 -24.18 -7.54 -37.75
C PRO A 481 -23.08 -6.62 -37.22
N LEU A 482 -22.08 -7.17 -36.54
CA LEU A 482 -20.93 -6.42 -36.04
C LEU A 482 -19.75 -6.69 -36.95
N ASP A 483 -19.34 -5.68 -37.72
CA ASP A 483 -18.07 -5.72 -38.44
C ASP A 483 -16.94 -5.63 -37.39
N PRO A 484 -16.12 -6.68 -37.26
CA PRO A 484 -15.04 -6.64 -36.29
C PRO A 484 -13.99 -5.61 -36.71
N VAL A 485 -13.51 -4.84 -35.74
CA VAL A 485 -12.41 -3.90 -35.95
C VAL A 485 -11.08 -4.62 -36.07
N LEU A 486 -10.95 -5.77 -35.42
CA LEU A 486 -9.77 -6.64 -35.45
C LEU A 486 -10.21 -8.10 -35.45
N GLN A 487 -9.51 -8.93 -36.20
CA GLN A 487 -9.79 -10.36 -36.27
C GLN A 487 -8.52 -11.17 -36.50
N TRP A 488 -8.19 -12.09 -35.60
CA TRP A 488 -7.14 -13.08 -35.75
C TRP A 488 -7.76 -14.47 -35.88
N ASN A 489 -7.39 -15.21 -36.93
CA ASN A 489 -7.72 -16.64 -37.04
C ASN A 489 -6.52 -17.56 -36.76
N PHE A 490 -5.32 -16.97 -36.62
CA PHE A 490 -4.04 -17.66 -36.36
C PHE A 490 -3.65 -18.74 -37.40
N GLU A 491 -4.50 -19.04 -38.39
CA GLU A 491 -4.18 -19.97 -39.48
C GLU A 491 -3.22 -19.33 -40.49
N SER A 492 -3.38 -18.04 -40.72
CA SER A 492 -2.53 -17.22 -41.59
C SER A 492 -1.36 -16.54 -40.89
N GLY A 493 -1.12 -16.87 -39.62
CA GLY A 493 -0.03 -16.31 -38.81
C GLY A 493 -0.49 -15.32 -37.72
N LEU A 494 0.41 -14.42 -37.34
CA LEU A 494 0.22 -13.51 -36.22
C LEU A 494 -0.37 -12.14 -36.60
N LYS A 495 -0.72 -11.92 -37.85
CA LYS A 495 -1.30 -10.66 -38.31
C LYS A 495 -2.83 -10.71 -38.24
N ASP A 496 -3.41 -9.63 -37.73
CA ASP A 496 -4.84 -9.37 -37.83
C ASP A 496 -5.28 -9.23 -39.30
N GLN A 497 -6.47 -9.76 -39.63
CA GLN A 497 -6.98 -9.83 -41.00
C GLN A 497 -7.55 -8.50 -41.51
N ILE A 498 -7.79 -7.53 -40.61
CA ILE A 498 -8.46 -6.27 -40.98
C ILE A 498 -7.47 -5.12 -41.06
N LEU A 499 -6.69 -4.88 -40.00
CA LEU A 499 -5.74 -3.78 -39.90
C LEU A 499 -4.28 -4.22 -40.07
N ASN A 500 -4.01 -5.51 -40.35
CA ASN A 500 -2.67 -6.08 -40.45
C ASN A 500 -1.76 -5.90 -39.22
N LEU A 501 -2.35 -5.64 -38.06
CA LEU A 501 -1.60 -5.53 -36.81
C LEU A 501 -0.99 -6.88 -36.42
N LYS A 502 0.30 -6.85 -36.10
CA LYS A 502 1.01 -8.06 -35.68
C LYS A 502 0.84 -8.32 -34.19
N ALA A 503 0.45 -9.53 -33.82
CA ALA A 503 0.51 -10.01 -32.45
C ALA A 503 1.94 -10.47 -32.09
N ASN A 504 2.48 -9.96 -31.00
CA ASN A 504 3.78 -10.35 -30.46
C ASN A 504 3.56 -11.31 -29.29
N LEU A 505 4.06 -12.52 -29.42
CA LEU A 505 3.91 -13.56 -28.40
C LEU A 505 4.91 -13.37 -27.27
N LYS A 506 4.49 -13.53 -26.02
CA LYS A 506 5.30 -13.36 -24.81
C LYS A 506 5.14 -14.55 -23.87
N ASN A 507 6.14 -14.77 -23.02
CA ASN A 507 6.14 -15.76 -21.93
C ASN A 507 5.75 -17.19 -22.37
N GLY A 508 6.24 -17.65 -23.52
CA GLY A 508 5.98 -19.01 -24.00
C GLY A 508 4.63 -19.21 -24.68
N ALA A 509 3.91 -18.14 -25.04
CA ALA A 509 2.79 -18.23 -25.97
C ALA A 509 3.27 -18.69 -27.34
N ALA A 510 2.53 -19.56 -28.01
CA ALA A 510 2.85 -20.10 -29.33
C ALA A 510 1.60 -20.18 -30.23
N VAL A 511 1.78 -20.25 -31.53
CA VAL A 511 0.71 -20.63 -32.46
C VAL A 511 0.99 -22.02 -32.98
N GLU A 512 0.09 -22.96 -32.69
CA GLU A 512 0.19 -24.36 -33.10
C GLU A 512 -1.14 -24.76 -33.77
N ASN A 513 -1.08 -25.32 -34.96
CA ASN A 513 -2.26 -25.79 -35.74
C ASN A 513 -3.38 -24.74 -35.88
N GLY A 514 -3.02 -23.49 -36.18
CA GLY A 514 -3.99 -22.41 -36.37
C GLY A 514 -4.62 -21.89 -35.08
N ARG A 515 -4.02 -22.16 -33.89
CA ARG A 515 -4.53 -21.74 -32.59
C ARG A 515 -3.46 -21.02 -31.79
N LEU A 516 -3.84 -19.96 -31.11
CA LEU A 516 -3.00 -19.31 -30.12
C LEU A 516 -3.01 -20.15 -28.83
N ILE A 517 -1.87 -20.68 -28.45
CA ILE A 517 -1.70 -21.49 -27.23
C ILE A 517 -1.01 -20.65 -26.17
N LEU A 518 -1.70 -20.49 -25.04
CA LEU A 518 -1.23 -19.74 -23.89
C LEU A 518 -0.90 -20.72 -22.75
N ARG A 519 0.39 -20.94 -22.48
CA ARG A 519 0.87 -21.83 -21.40
C ARG A 519 1.58 -21.00 -20.33
N LYS A 520 1.39 -21.34 -19.05
CA LYS A 520 2.14 -20.80 -17.90
C LYS A 520 2.23 -19.25 -17.87
N GLY A 521 1.11 -18.57 -18.09
CA GLY A 521 1.08 -17.11 -18.11
C GLY A 521 1.59 -16.47 -19.42
N GLY A 522 1.66 -17.25 -20.50
CA GLY A 522 1.90 -16.73 -21.85
C GLY A 522 0.77 -15.79 -22.28
N TYR A 523 1.11 -14.78 -23.07
CA TYR A 523 0.15 -13.84 -23.62
C TYR A 523 0.61 -13.29 -24.98
N ALA A 524 -0.31 -12.69 -25.71
CA ALA A 524 -0.03 -11.99 -26.95
C ALA A 524 -0.32 -10.50 -26.78
N VAL A 525 0.55 -9.65 -27.32
CA VAL A 525 0.41 -8.19 -27.31
C VAL A 525 0.50 -7.67 -28.73
N THR A 526 -0.36 -6.74 -29.08
CA THR A 526 -0.28 -6.01 -30.35
C THR A 526 0.37 -4.64 -30.14
N ASP A 527 0.82 -4.03 -31.20
CA ASP A 527 1.14 -2.61 -31.21
C ASP A 527 -0.13 -1.79 -30.95
N ASN A 528 0.04 -0.50 -30.65
CA ASN A 528 -1.08 0.40 -30.39
C ASN A 528 -2.04 0.41 -31.58
N LEU A 529 -3.34 0.40 -31.27
CA LEU A 529 -4.37 0.53 -32.30
C LEU A 529 -4.26 1.90 -32.96
N PRO A 530 -4.32 1.93 -34.31
CA PRO A 530 -4.28 3.19 -35.05
C PRO A 530 -5.59 3.97 -35.01
N ILE A 531 -6.58 3.46 -34.29
CA ILE A 531 -7.92 4.03 -34.13
C ILE A 531 -8.30 4.11 -32.66
N GLU A 532 -9.10 5.09 -32.29
CA GLU A 532 -9.68 5.23 -30.97
C GLU A 532 -10.95 4.37 -30.87
N ILE A 533 -11.04 3.55 -29.80
CA ILE A 533 -12.20 2.70 -29.52
C ILE A 533 -12.88 3.21 -28.26
N SER A 534 -14.07 3.80 -28.39
CA SER A 534 -14.89 4.29 -27.27
C SER A 534 -15.62 3.17 -26.55
N GLU A 535 -16.09 2.17 -27.28
CA GLU A 535 -16.76 0.97 -26.76
C GLU A 535 -16.15 -0.29 -27.38
N LYS A 536 -15.98 -1.33 -26.59
CA LYS A 536 -15.37 -2.58 -27.09
C LYS A 536 -16.10 -3.82 -26.62
N THR A 537 -16.27 -4.76 -27.53
CA THR A 537 -16.67 -6.13 -27.23
C THR A 537 -15.57 -7.07 -27.70
N LEU A 538 -15.07 -7.93 -26.81
CA LEU A 538 -14.11 -8.97 -27.13
C LEU A 538 -14.86 -10.30 -27.23
N SER A 539 -14.76 -10.96 -28.40
CA SER A 539 -15.28 -12.31 -28.61
C SER A 539 -14.14 -13.25 -28.97
N SER A 540 -14.06 -14.38 -28.32
CA SER A 540 -13.03 -15.39 -28.62
C SER A 540 -13.58 -16.80 -28.43
N TRP A 541 -13.09 -17.73 -29.25
CA TRP A 541 -13.28 -19.15 -29.04
C TRP A 541 -12.14 -19.67 -28.18
N VAL A 542 -12.47 -20.23 -27.02
CA VAL A 542 -11.46 -20.74 -26.07
C VAL A 542 -11.65 -22.23 -25.88
N GLN A 543 -10.59 -22.99 -26.05
CA GLN A 543 -10.50 -24.39 -25.65
C GLN A 543 -9.58 -24.49 -24.46
N LEU A 544 -10.08 -25.03 -23.35
CA LEU A 544 -9.30 -25.28 -22.15
C LEU A 544 -8.84 -26.75 -22.16
N ASP A 545 -7.55 -26.97 -22.04
CA ASP A 545 -6.98 -28.33 -21.98
C ASP A 545 -7.24 -28.98 -20.62
N ASN A 546 -7.47 -28.18 -19.58
CA ASN A 546 -7.80 -28.65 -18.22
C ASN A 546 -8.67 -27.65 -17.49
N LEU A 547 -9.85 -28.09 -17.01
CA LEU A 547 -10.80 -27.28 -16.24
C LEU A 547 -10.43 -27.17 -14.73
N ASN A 548 -9.34 -27.77 -14.32
CA ASN A 548 -8.90 -27.82 -12.90
C ASN A 548 -7.71 -26.89 -12.60
N GLN A 549 -7.54 -25.81 -13.36
CA GLN A 549 -6.57 -24.75 -13.04
C GLN A 549 -7.26 -23.48 -12.56
#